data_aaae5e9f8891343b9741aa2a7a6ab3a4
#
_entry.id   aaae5e9f8891343b9741aa2a7a6ab3a4
#
_cell.length_a   1.000
_cell.length_b   1.000
_cell.length_c   1.000
_cell.angle_alpha   90.00
_cell.angle_beta   90.00
_cell.angle_gamma   90.00
#
_symmetry.space_group_name_H-M   'P 1'
#
loop_
_entity.id
_entity.type
_entity.pdbx_description
1 polymer ?
#
loop_
_entity_poly.entity_id
_entity_poly.type
_entity_poly.pdbx_seq_one_letter_code
_entity_poly.pdbx_strand_id
1 'polypeptide(L)'
;YGDIYKDLGKKYGPIDLTMINIGAYDFKPMFDKSIYHTTPEEALNVAKDLKSKKVMGTHWGTFVLSLEPIMEPPKRFKASAANYGFKDEDAIIFKIGEISPLNSIITD
;
A
#
# COMPACT_ATOMS: atom_id res chain seq x y z
N TYR A 1 9.80 -4.03 4.23
CA TYR A 1 9.32 -5.33 3.73
C TYR A 1 10.10 -6.47 4.36
N GLY A 2 9.46 -7.58 4.61
CA GLY A 2 10.09 -8.76 5.19
C GLY A 2 9.25 -10.02 4.98
N ASP A 3 9.81 -11.17 5.32
CA ASP A 3 9.21 -12.49 5.03
C ASP A 3 8.03 -12.86 5.93
N ILE A 4 7.84 -12.15 7.03
CA ILE A 4 6.75 -12.42 7.98
C ILE A 4 5.36 -12.36 7.31
N TYR A 5 5.20 -11.55 6.28
CA TYR A 5 3.90 -11.38 5.60
C TYR A 5 3.46 -12.65 4.89
N LYS A 6 4.39 -13.42 4.35
CA LYS A 6 4.08 -14.72 3.75
C LYS A 6 3.55 -15.71 4.78
N ASP A 7 4.18 -15.74 5.95
CA ASP A 7 3.77 -16.61 7.05
C ASP A 7 2.39 -16.22 7.57
N LEU A 8 2.13 -14.92 7.73
CA LEU A 8 0.82 -14.40 8.13
C LEU A 8 -0.26 -14.72 7.09
N GLY A 9 0.07 -14.61 5.81
CA GLY A 9 -0.85 -14.95 4.72
C GLY A 9 -1.19 -16.44 4.71
N LYS A 10 -0.22 -17.31 4.99
CA LYS A 10 -0.46 -18.75 5.10
C LYS A 10 -1.34 -19.09 6.30
N LYS A 11 -1.12 -18.43 7.43
CA LYS A 11 -1.80 -18.73 8.70
C LYS A 11 -3.20 -18.14 8.78
N TYR A 12 -3.38 -16.91 8.32
CA TYR A 12 -4.62 -16.15 8.49
C TYR A 12 -5.31 -15.75 7.19
N GLY A 13 -4.64 -15.91 6.05
CA GLY A 13 -5.22 -15.53 4.76
C GLY A 13 -6.36 -16.43 4.30
N PRO A 14 -7.14 -15.97 3.33
CA PRO A 14 -7.03 -14.65 2.71
C PRO A 14 -7.48 -13.52 3.63
N ILE A 15 -6.83 -12.36 3.50
CA ILE A 15 -7.17 -11.15 4.25
C ILE A 15 -8.15 -10.33 3.40
N ASP A 16 -9.20 -9.79 4.01
CA ASP A 16 -10.19 -9.03 3.26
C ASP A 16 -9.66 -7.70 2.76
N LEU A 17 -8.94 -6.97 3.60
CA LEU A 17 -8.38 -5.67 3.28
C LEU A 17 -7.08 -5.44 4.03
N THR A 18 -6.02 -5.09 3.31
CA THR A 18 -4.77 -4.61 3.92
C THR A 18 -4.70 -3.09 3.74
N MET A 19 -4.54 -2.37 4.84
CA MET A 19 -4.28 -0.93 4.85
C MET A 19 -2.81 -0.73 5.18
N ILE A 20 -2.07 -0.10 4.28
CA ILE A 20 -0.60 -0.02 4.42
C ILE A 20 -0.08 1.32 3.91
N ASN A 21 0.97 1.83 4.57
CA ASN A 21 1.61 3.07 4.17
C ASN A 21 2.30 2.94 2.81
N ILE A 22 2.17 3.98 1.99
CA ILE A 22 2.78 4.06 0.67
C ILE A 22 3.60 5.34 0.47
N GLY A 23 3.72 6.18 1.50
CA GLY A 23 4.45 7.46 1.43
C GLY A 23 5.66 7.51 2.34
N ALA A 24 6.43 8.60 2.23
CA ALA A 24 7.62 8.86 3.04
C ALA A 24 8.72 7.79 2.87
N TYR A 25 9.02 7.40 1.64
CA TYR A 25 9.96 6.32 1.34
C TYR A 25 11.30 6.80 0.74
N ASP A 26 11.39 8.03 0.25
CA ASP A 26 12.61 8.52 -0.41
C ASP A 26 13.39 9.45 0.51
N PHE A 27 14.50 8.93 1.03
CA PHE A 27 15.39 9.66 1.94
C PHE A 27 16.78 9.88 1.34
N LYS A 28 16.96 9.70 0.05
CA LYS A 28 18.24 10.00 -0.61
C LYS A 28 18.55 11.50 -0.50
N PRO A 29 19.81 11.92 -0.31
CA PRO A 29 21.02 11.10 -0.25
C PRO A 29 21.34 10.51 1.14
N MET A 30 20.49 10.70 2.15
CA MET A 30 20.78 10.25 3.51
C MET A 30 20.82 8.72 3.63
N PHE A 31 19.91 8.03 2.94
CA PHE A 31 19.82 6.57 2.94
C PHE A 31 19.53 6.08 1.53
N ASP A 32 20.10 4.93 1.15
CA ASP A 32 19.83 4.31 -0.16
C ASP A 32 18.37 3.87 -0.29
N LYS A 33 17.79 3.40 0.81
CA LYS A 33 16.38 3.00 0.90
C LYS A 33 15.87 3.18 2.32
N SER A 34 14.57 3.38 2.44
CA SER A 34 13.93 3.43 3.75
C SER A 34 13.83 2.02 4.34
N ILE A 35 14.15 1.91 5.63
CA ILE A 35 13.94 0.68 6.41
C ILE A 35 12.69 0.78 7.28
N TYR A 36 12.06 1.95 7.35
CA TYR A 36 10.88 2.21 8.22
C TYR A 36 9.59 2.36 7.44
N HIS A 37 9.67 2.68 6.16
CA HIS A 37 8.50 2.94 5.31
C HIS A 37 8.60 2.12 4.05
N THR A 38 7.45 1.67 3.55
CA THR A 38 7.37 0.91 2.32
C THR A 38 7.17 1.82 1.12
N THR A 39 7.77 1.45 -0.02
CA THR A 39 7.40 2.03 -1.31
C THR A 39 6.01 1.54 -1.70
N PRO A 40 5.32 2.20 -2.66
CA PRO A 40 4.04 1.69 -3.16
C PRO A 40 4.12 0.24 -3.66
N GLU A 41 5.21 -0.12 -4.35
CA GLU A 41 5.43 -1.47 -4.86
C GLU A 41 5.64 -2.48 -3.73
N GLU A 42 6.41 -2.12 -2.71
CA GLU A 42 6.60 -2.98 -1.54
C GLU A 42 5.29 -3.18 -0.79
N ALA A 43 4.47 -2.14 -0.67
CA ALA A 43 3.15 -2.23 -0.04
C ALA A 43 2.23 -3.20 -0.77
N LEU A 44 2.23 -3.14 -2.10
CA LEU A 44 1.48 -4.09 -2.93
C LEU A 44 2.00 -5.52 -2.75
N ASN A 45 3.31 -5.68 -2.64
CA ASN A 45 3.91 -6.99 -2.40
C ASN A 45 3.54 -7.56 -1.02
N VAL A 46 3.50 -6.72 0.00
CA VAL A 46 3.00 -7.11 1.33
C VAL A 46 1.57 -7.63 1.25
N ALA A 47 0.69 -6.89 0.59
CA ALA A 47 -0.71 -7.29 0.42
C ALA A 47 -0.83 -8.61 -0.35
N LYS A 48 -0.01 -8.81 -1.37
CA LYS A 48 0.04 -10.07 -2.13
C LYS A 48 0.48 -11.22 -1.23
N ASP A 49 1.53 -11.04 -0.44
CA ASP A 49 2.04 -12.07 0.47
C ASP A 49 1.02 -12.42 1.56
N LEU A 50 0.25 -11.44 2.02
CA LEU A 50 -0.86 -11.64 2.95
C LEU A 50 -2.08 -12.30 2.31
N LYS A 51 -2.05 -12.53 1.00
CA LYS A 51 -3.19 -13.04 0.22
C LYS A 51 -4.42 -12.15 0.35
N SER A 52 -4.21 -10.84 0.37
CA SER A 52 -5.27 -9.86 0.51
C SER A 52 -6.13 -9.79 -0.74
N LYS A 53 -7.44 -9.69 -0.55
CA LYS A 53 -8.39 -9.48 -1.64
C LYS A 53 -8.31 -8.05 -2.15
N LYS A 54 -8.15 -7.08 -1.23
CA LYS A 54 -8.05 -5.65 -1.53
C LYS A 54 -6.92 -5.02 -0.73
N VAL A 55 -6.36 -3.94 -1.25
CA VAL A 55 -5.29 -3.19 -0.60
C VAL A 55 -5.58 -1.70 -0.68
N MET A 56 -5.42 -1.01 0.44
CA MET A 56 -5.59 0.45 0.51
C MET A 56 -4.27 1.11 0.87
N GLY A 57 -3.82 2.02 0.01
CA GLY A 57 -2.65 2.84 0.28
C GLY A 57 -2.97 3.98 1.22
N THR A 58 -2.18 4.11 2.28
CA THR A 58 -2.35 5.14 3.31
C THR A 58 -1.04 5.92 3.51
N HIS A 59 -1.06 6.91 4.39
CA HIS A 59 0.14 7.65 4.79
C HIS A 59 0.80 8.38 3.61
N TRP A 60 0.02 9.19 2.88
CA TRP A 60 0.50 9.97 1.75
C TRP A 60 -0.22 11.33 1.67
N GLY A 61 0.41 12.29 1.00
CA GLY A 61 -0.26 13.51 0.51
C GLY A 61 -0.53 14.62 1.52
N THR A 62 -0.43 14.37 2.82
CA THR A 62 -0.78 15.38 3.85
C THR A 62 0.43 16.25 4.22
N PHE A 63 1.58 15.63 4.42
CA PHE A 63 2.81 16.32 4.78
C PHE A 63 3.95 15.92 3.86
N VAL A 64 4.88 16.86 3.62
CA VAL A 64 6.14 16.58 2.93
C VAL A 64 7.11 16.04 3.98
N LEU A 65 7.26 14.72 4.05
CA LEU A 65 8.08 14.04 5.05
C LEU A 65 9.39 13.49 4.48
N SER A 66 9.52 13.45 3.16
CA SER A 66 10.66 12.85 2.46
C SER A 66 10.83 13.51 1.09
N LEU A 67 11.66 12.94 0.23
CA LEU A 67 12.09 13.60 -1.02
C LEU A 67 11.23 13.26 -2.24
N GLU A 68 10.38 12.23 -2.17
CA GLU A 68 9.50 11.92 -3.30
C GLU A 68 8.45 13.03 -3.50
N PRO A 69 8.02 13.31 -4.74
CA PRO A 69 6.92 14.23 -5.01
C PRO A 69 5.66 13.81 -4.25
N ILE A 70 4.94 14.78 -3.68
CA ILE A 70 3.84 14.51 -2.76
C ILE A 70 2.73 13.63 -3.37
N MET A 71 2.51 13.74 -4.68
CA MET A 71 1.47 12.96 -5.38
C MET A 71 2.01 11.70 -6.06
N GLU A 72 3.31 11.40 -5.93
CA GLU A 72 3.89 10.20 -6.53
C GLU A 72 3.37 8.90 -5.90
N PRO A 73 3.22 8.79 -4.56
CA PRO A 73 2.77 7.55 -3.95
C PRO A 73 1.47 6.98 -4.53
N PRO A 74 0.36 7.74 -4.62
CA PRO A 74 -0.86 7.17 -5.20
C PRO A 74 -0.72 6.83 -6.68
N LYS A 75 0.03 7.61 -7.44
CA LYS A 75 0.25 7.33 -8.87
C LYS A 75 1.02 6.03 -9.07
N ARG A 76 2.12 5.84 -8.33
CA ARG A 76 2.92 4.61 -8.39
C ARG A 76 2.12 3.39 -7.92
N PHE A 77 1.36 3.56 -6.85
CA PHE A 77 0.51 2.50 -6.30
C PHE A 77 -0.50 2.00 -7.35
N LYS A 78 -1.25 2.90 -7.96
CA LYS A 78 -2.24 2.53 -9.00
C LYS A 78 -1.58 1.95 -10.25
N ALA A 79 -0.47 2.54 -10.68
CA ALA A 79 0.23 2.07 -11.89
C ALA A 79 0.82 0.67 -11.70
N SER A 80 1.21 0.30 -10.48
CA SER A 80 1.89 -0.97 -10.20
C SER A 80 0.93 -2.09 -9.76
N ALA A 81 -0.32 -1.79 -9.45
CA ALA A 81 -1.26 -2.73 -8.86
C ALA A 81 -1.41 -4.04 -9.66
N ALA A 82 -1.54 -3.95 -10.97
CA ALA A 82 -1.70 -5.12 -11.84
C ALA A 82 -0.50 -6.06 -11.78
N ASN A 83 0.71 -5.52 -11.60
CA ASN A 83 1.95 -6.31 -11.50
C ASN A 83 1.97 -7.22 -10.28
N TYR A 84 1.16 -6.91 -9.28
CA TYR A 84 1.04 -7.68 -8.04
C TYR A 84 -0.28 -8.44 -7.94
N GLY A 85 -1.04 -8.49 -9.04
CA GLY A 85 -2.27 -9.28 -9.13
C GLY A 85 -3.54 -8.59 -8.64
N PHE A 86 -3.50 -7.27 -8.45
CA PHE A 86 -4.67 -6.49 -8.02
C PHE A 86 -5.33 -5.81 -9.22
N LYS A 87 -6.65 -5.94 -9.32
CA LYS A 87 -7.45 -5.13 -10.24
C LYS A 87 -7.43 -3.67 -9.78
N ASP A 88 -7.67 -2.74 -10.67
CA ASP A 88 -7.69 -1.32 -10.34
C ASP A 88 -8.68 -1.00 -9.20
N GLU A 89 -9.84 -1.60 -9.20
CA GLU A 89 -10.87 -1.42 -8.16
C GLU A 89 -10.48 -2.02 -6.80
N ASP A 90 -9.55 -2.97 -6.76
CA ASP A 90 -9.09 -3.62 -5.53
C ASP A 90 -7.84 -2.95 -4.93
N ALA A 91 -7.19 -2.08 -5.68
CA ALA A 91 -6.09 -1.23 -5.23
C ALA A 91 -6.65 0.17 -4.94
N ILE A 92 -6.96 0.43 -3.68
CA ILE A 92 -7.80 1.55 -3.27
C ILE A 92 -6.95 2.73 -2.81
N ILE A 93 -7.26 3.92 -3.33
CA ILE A 93 -6.75 5.20 -2.86
C ILE A 93 -7.94 6.09 -2.54
N PHE A 94 -8.07 6.52 -1.29
CA PHE A 94 -9.08 7.49 -0.91
C PHE A 94 -8.58 8.91 -1.19
N LYS A 95 -9.48 9.78 -1.59
CA LYS A 95 -9.22 11.23 -1.55
C LYS A 95 -9.06 11.66 -0.09
N ILE A 96 -8.25 12.67 0.15
CA ILE A 96 -8.07 13.22 1.50
C ILE A 96 -9.44 13.68 2.02
N GLY A 97 -9.84 13.14 3.19
CA GLY A 97 -11.15 13.41 3.78
C GLY A 97 -12.28 12.51 3.31
N GLU A 98 -12.04 11.60 2.37
CA GLU A 98 -13.05 10.66 1.90
C GLU A 98 -13.41 9.65 3.01
N ILE A 99 -14.69 9.33 3.13
CA ILE A 99 -15.23 8.39 4.10
C ILE A 99 -16.06 7.34 3.37
N SER A 100 -15.88 6.07 3.72
CA SER A 100 -16.70 4.97 3.20
C SER A 100 -16.88 3.91 4.29
N PRO A 101 -18.08 3.34 4.45
CA PRO A 101 -18.28 2.23 5.38
C PRO A 101 -17.41 1.03 5.00
N LEU A 102 -16.84 0.36 6.00
CA LEU A 102 -15.98 -0.79 5.77
C LEU A 102 -16.69 -1.88 4.95
N ASN A 103 -17.95 -2.15 5.26
CA ASN A 103 -18.73 -3.16 4.53
C ASN A 103 -18.81 -2.88 3.03
N SER A 104 -18.89 -1.60 2.64
CA SER A 104 -18.91 -1.21 1.22
C SER A 104 -17.58 -1.46 0.52
N ILE A 105 -16.48 -1.48 1.27
CA ILE A 105 -15.14 -1.71 0.74
C ILE A 105 -14.88 -3.19 0.57
N ILE A 106 -15.20 -4.01 1.59
CA ILE A 106 -14.81 -5.44 1.63
C ILE A 106 -15.81 -6.38 0.97
N THR A 107 -17.03 -5.95 0.69
CA THR A 107 -18.01 -6.75 -0.08
C THR A 107 -17.85 -6.52 -1.57
N ASP A 108 -17.99 -7.56 -2.33
CA ASP A 108 -17.92 -7.51 -3.79
C ASP A 108 -19.23 -7.03 -4.44
#